data_1b484c1ec29a2d65f6cceb5b4c306412
#
_entry.id   1b484c1ec29a2d65f6cceb5b4c306412
#
_cell.length_a   1.000
_cell.length_b   1.000
_cell.length_c   1.000
_cell.angle_alpha   90.00
_cell.angle_beta   90.00
_cell.angle_gamma   90.00
#
_symmetry.space_group_name_H-M   'P 1'
#
loop_
_entity.id
_entity.type
_entity.pdbx_description
1 polymer ?
#
loop_
_entity_poly.entity_id
_entity_poly.type
_entity_poly.pdbx_seq_one_letter_code
_entity_poly.pdbx_strand_id
1 'polypeptide(L)'
;MRAAEQHGAELRQGAVADLVRRSSRVSGVALEDGEIVDGDAVVIALGPWSILATRWLPLPAVYGYKGHSLVFETGDSVPAEALFLEYQEASGEVLTPEIFARANGTVWACAISSTGALPVDPARVAPDEGAHERLETLCRAISPALAAAPIVARQACFRPMAEDGLPLMGPVPGVEGAYVASGHNVWGMLNAPATGEAMAELILDGATGRVELAPFAPGRLQRFDPARLRSA
;
A
#
# COMPACT_ATOMS: atom_id res chain seq x y z
N MET A 1 -6.95 -14.57 -0.94
CA MET A 1 -7.51 -15.17 0.29
C MET A 1 -7.89 -16.63 0.08
N ARG A 2 -8.92 -17.01 -0.71
CA ARG A 2 -9.36 -18.44 -0.83
C ARG A 2 -8.24 -19.45 -1.06
N ALA A 3 -7.25 -19.15 -1.91
CA ALA A 3 -6.11 -20.06 -2.14
C ALA A 3 -5.23 -20.19 -0.88
N ALA A 4 -5.00 -19.12 -0.14
CA ALA A 4 -4.25 -19.17 1.12
C ALA A 4 -5.01 -19.95 2.20
N GLU A 5 -6.32 -19.76 2.30
CA GLU A 5 -7.18 -20.49 3.25
C GLU A 5 -7.19 -22.01 2.96
N GLN A 6 -7.14 -22.41 1.68
CA GLN A 6 -6.98 -23.83 1.30
C GLN A 6 -5.66 -24.43 1.78
N HIS A 7 -4.66 -23.60 2.08
CA HIS A 7 -3.36 -23.99 2.63
C HIS A 7 -3.22 -23.68 4.12
N GLY A 8 -4.34 -23.45 4.83
CA GLY A 8 -4.36 -23.30 6.28
C GLY A 8 -4.22 -21.86 6.78
N ALA A 9 -4.23 -20.83 5.89
CA ALA A 9 -4.26 -19.46 6.35
C ALA A 9 -5.63 -19.10 6.93
N GLU A 10 -5.64 -18.30 7.99
CA GLU A 10 -6.84 -17.80 8.65
C GLU A 10 -6.91 -16.27 8.52
N LEU A 11 -8.06 -15.74 8.13
CA LEU A 11 -8.34 -14.31 8.14
C LEU A 11 -9.09 -13.94 9.41
N ARG A 12 -8.47 -13.11 10.25
CA ARG A 12 -9.08 -12.51 11.43
C ARG A 12 -9.22 -11.00 11.24
N GLN A 13 -10.37 -10.46 11.63
CA GLN A 13 -10.59 -9.02 11.72
C GLN A 13 -10.42 -8.57 13.15
N GLY A 14 -9.56 -7.57 13.38
CA GLY A 14 -9.32 -6.98 14.68
C GLY A 14 -8.35 -5.82 14.59
N ALA A 15 -8.45 -4.89 15.54
CA ALA A 15 -7.48 -3.81 15.69
C ALA A 15 -6.36 -4.28 16.62
N VAL A 16 -5.12 -4.23 16.14
CA VAL A 16 -3.94 -4.58 16.95
C VAL A 16 -3.61 -3.41 17.87
N ALA A 17 -3.63 -3.66 19.16
CA ALA A 17 -3.30 -2.70 20.22
C ALA A 17 -1.80 -2.68 20.54
N ASP A 18 -1.15 -3.88 20.55
CA ASP A 18 0.28 -3.99 20.89
C ASP A 18 0.87 -5.31 20.37
N LEU A 19 2.19 -5.43 20.49
CA LEU A 19 2.93 -6.67 20.25
C LEU A 19 3.14 -7.44 21.55
N VAL A 20 2.86 -8.75 21.52
CA VAL A 20 3.19 -9.65 22.62
C VAL A 20 4.68 -9.99 22.57
N ARG A 21 5.37 -9.85 23.70
CA ARG A 21 6.80 -10.14 23.83
C ARG A 21 7.04 -11.21 24.89
N ARG A 22 7.89 -12.17 24.58
CA ARG A 22 8.43 -13.15 25.53
C ARG A 22 9.95 -12.95 25.53
N SER A 23 10.48 -12.39 26.62
CA SER A 23 11.86 -11.89 26.71
C SER A 23 12.13 -10.81 25.65
N SER A 24 13.12 -10.99 24.76
CA SER A 24 13.44 -10.05 23.67
C SER A 24 12.71 -10.32 22.36
N ARG A 25 11.97 -11.45 22.28
CA ARG A 25 11.32 -11.92 21.06
C ARG A 25 9.86 -11.48 21.00
N VAL A 26 9.42 -11.02 19.83
CA VAL A 26 7.99 -10.85 19.51
C VAL A 26 7.40 -12.24 19.27
N SER A 27 6.30 -12.55 19.97
CA SER A 27 5.65 -13.86 19.96
C SER A 27 4.15 -13.80 19.71
N GLY A 28 3.65 -12.69 19.18
CA GLY A 28 2.25 -12.51 18.84
C GLY A 28 1.81 -11.05 18.85
N VAL A 29 0.50 -10.87 18.77
CA VAL A 29 -0.15 -9.56 18.85
C VAL A 29 -1.28 -9.59 19.87
N ALA A 30 -1.50 -8.46 20.55
CA ALA A 30 -2.66 -8.22 21.39
C ALA A 30 -3.66 -7.35 20.62
N LEU A 31 -4.93 -7.74 20.59
CA LEU A 31 -6.01 -6.99 19.98
C LEU A 31 -6.65 -6.03 21.00
N GLU A 32 -7.35 -5.00 20.52
CA GLU A 32 -8.02 -4.01 21.38
C GLU A 32 -9.13 -4.62 22.27
N ASP A 33 -9.73 -5.72 21.85
CA ASP A 33 -10.72 -6.47 22.62
C ASP A 33 -10.11 -7.38 23.72
N GLY A 34 -8.79 -7.41 23.80
CA GLY A 34 -8.02 -8.20 24.77
C GLY A 34 -7.64 -9.61 24.29
N GLU A 35 -8.06 -10.03 23.10
CA GLU A 35 -7.61 -11.29 22.53
C GLU A 35 -6.10 -11.24 22.25
N ILE A 36 -5.41 -12.35 22.50
CA ILE A 36 -4.01 -12.54 22.13
C ILE A 36 -3.94 -13.58 21.01
N VAL A 37 -3.26 -13.19 19.93
CA VAL A 37 -2.94 -14.09 18.83
C VAL A 37 -1.46 -14.42 18.92
N ASP A 38 -1.14 -15.62 19.37
CA ASP A 38 0.25 -16.12 19.44
C ASP A 38 0.80 -16.46 18.06
N GLY A 39 2.11 -16.31 17.87
CA GLY A 39 2.82 -16.66 16.66
C GLY A 39 4.32 -16.62 16.82
N ASP A 40 5.04 -17.45 16.06
CA ASP A 40 6.50 -17.52 16.08
C ASP A 40 7.17 -16.33 15.39
N ALA A 41 6.42 -15.64 14.52
CA ALA A 41 6.85 -14.45 13.81
C ALA A 41 5.66 -13.51 13.58
N VAL A 42 5.92 -12.19 13.59
CA VAL A 42 4.95 -11.15 13.24
C VAL A 42 5.49 -10.33 12.09
N VAL A 43 4.72 -10.22 11.02
CA VAL A 43 5.05 -9.42 9.84
C VAL A 43 4.18 -8.16 9.80
N ILE A 44 4.80 -7.00 9.81
CA ILE A 44 4.12 -5.72 9.61
C ILE A 44 3.90 -5.51 8.11
N ALA A 45 2.65 -5.68 7.67
CA ALA A 45 2.24 -5.53 6.27
C ALA A 45 1.05 -4.54 6.12
N LEU A 46 1.10 -3.43 6.89
CA LEU A 46 -0.01 -2.48 7.04
C LEU A 46 -0.03 -1.39 5.94
N GLY A 47 0.73 -1.57 4.85
CA GLY A 47 0.81 -0.56 3.79
C GLY A 47 1.21 0.82 4.35
N PRO A 48 0.50 1.91 3.98
CA PRO A 48 0.85 3.25 4.48
C PRO A 48 0.69 3.39 6.01
N TRP A 49 -0.17 2.58 6.64
CA TRP A 49 -0.32 2.54 8.10
C TRP A 49 0.81 1.82 8.83
N SER A 50 1.80 1.27 8.11
CA SER A 50 3.00 0.69 8.74
C SER A 50 3.76 1.70 9.60
N ILE A 51 3.58 3.00 9.38
CA ILE A 51 4.12 4.05 10.26
C ILE A 51 3.59 3.93 11.70
N LEU A 52 2.39 3.43 11.91
CA LEU A 52 1.82 3.25 13.25
C LEU A 52 2.57 2.19 14.06
N ALA A 53 3.16 1.20 13.38
CA ALA A 53 3.96 0.17 14.02
C ALA A 53 5.29 0.71 14.59
N THR A 54 5.69 1.93 14.25
CA THR A 54 6.85 2.61 14.88
C THR A 54 6.66 2.87 16.37
N ARG A 55 5.43 2.80 16.89
CA ARG A 55 5.12 2.84 18.32
C ARG A 55 5.67 1.62 19.05
N TRP A 56 5.77 0.50 18.37
CA TRP A 56 6.17 -0.79 18.92
C TRP A 56 7.56 -1.23 18.46
N LEU A 57 7.99 -0.82 17.26
CA LEU A 57 9.16 -1.35 16.57
C LEU A 57 10.04 -0.21 16.03
N PRO A 58 11.37 -0.41 16.03
CA PRO A 58 12.31 0.58 15.50
C PRO A 58 12.32 0.58 13.96
N LEU A 59 11.20 0.90 13.35
CA LEU A 59 11.03 0.96 11.91
C LEU A 59 11.35 2.37 11.36
N PRO A 60 11.81 2.48 10.11
CA PRO A 60 11.82 3.74 9.39
C PRO A 60 10.42 4.21 9.06
N ALA A 61 10.28 5.46 8.64
CA ALA A 61 9.00 5.99 8.20
C ALA A 61 8.51 5.30 6.93
N VAL A 62 7.24 4.88 6.95
CA VAL A 62 6.45 4.63 5.75
C VAL A 62 5.36 5.68 5.74
N TYR A 63 5.33 6.51 4.72
CA TYR A 63 4.34 7.57 4.59
C TYR A 63 3.35 7.29 3.46
N GLY A 64 2.19 7.91 3.53
CA GLY A 64 1.16 7.78 2.52
C GLY A 64 1.31 8.84 1.41
N TYR A 65 1.30 8.41 0.15
CA TYR A 65 1.16 9.29 -1.00
C TYR A 65 -0.23 9.07 -1.61
N LYS A 66 -1.12 10.07 -1.44
CA LYS A 66 -2.52 9.94 -1.83
C LYS A 66 -2.65 9.98 -3.35
N GLY A 67 -3.37 9.01 -3.91
CA GLY A 67 -3.77 8.98 -5.30
C GLY A 67 -5.28 9.05 -5.45
N HIS A 68 -5.74 9.75 -6.48
CA HIS A 68 -7.15 9.87 -6.84
C HIS A 68 -7.41 9.11 -8.13
N SER A 69 -8.50 8.36 -8.17
CA SER A 69 -8.87 7.58 -9.35
C SER A 69 -10.36 7.66 -9.65
N LEU A 70 -10.67 7.45 -10.92
CA LEU A 70 -12.03 7.35 -11.45
C LEU A 70 -12.21 5.98 -12.10
N VAL A 71 -13.41 5.45 -12.02
CA VAL A 71 -13.82 4.27 -12.79
C VAL A 71 -14.96 4.68 -13.71
N PHE A 72 -14.75 4.50 -15.00
CA PHE A 72 -15.74 4.73 -16.05
C PHE A 72 -16.35 3.41 -16.48
N GLU A 73 -17.63 3.41 -16.84
CA GLU A 73 -18.30 2.27 -17.44
C GLU A 73 -18.37 2.49 -18.96
N THR A 74 -17.54 1.77 -19.69
CA THR A 74 -17.38 1.92 -21.14
C THR A 74 -17.97 0.77 -21.94
N GLY A 75 -18.36 -0.34 -21.27
CA GLY A 75 -18.73 -1.57 -21.96
C GLY A 75 -17.60 -2.04 -22.89
N ASP A 76 -17.97 -2.52 -24.05
CA ASP A 76 -17.04 -3.03 -25.08
C ASP A 76 -16.51 -1.93 -26.02
N SER A 77 -16.71 -0.64 -25.69
CA SER A 77 -16.34 0.48 -26.58
C SER A 77 -14.83 0.75 -26.63
N VAL A 78 -14.05 0.22 -25.70
CA VAL A 78 -12.59 0.33 -25.66
C VAL A 78 -11.95 -1.05 -25.45
N PRO A 79 -10.81 -1.34 -26.10
CA PRO A 79 -10.09 -2.60 -25.87
C PRO A 79 -9.47 -2.61 -24.46
N ALA A 80 -9.28 -3.82 -23.91
CA ALA A 80 -8.67 -4.02 -22.59
C ALA A 80 -7.14 -3.83 -22.67
N GLU A 81 -6.71 -2.58 -22.78
CA GLU A 81 -5.33 -2.16 -22.90
C GLU A 81 -4.95 -1.18 -21.80
N ALA A 82 -3.67 -1.12 -21.48
CA ALA A 82 -3.10 -0.17 -20.52
C ALA A 82 -2.43 0.97 -21.25
N LEU A 83 -2.73 2.22 -20.86
CA LEU A 83 -2.10 3.42 -21.39
C LEU A 83 -1.33 4.13 -20.29
N PHE A 84 -0.08 4.47 -20.58
CA PHE A 84 0.78 5.33 -19.78
C PHE A 84 1.08 6.56 -20.63
N LEU A 85 0.64 7.72 -20.18
CA LEU A 85 0.65 8.94 -20.98
C LEU A 85 1.46 10.04 -20.28
N GLU A 86 1.92 10.99 -21.06
CA GLU A 86 2.36 12.29 -20.59
C GLU A 86 1.38 13.33 -21.16
N TYR A 87 0.82 14.15 -20.28
CA TYR A 87 -0.17 15.17 -20.64
C TYR A 87 0.23 16.51 -20.06
N GLN A 88 0.38 17.52 -20.91
CA GLN A 88 0.65 18.88 -20.48
C GLN A 88 -0.66 19.67 -20.39
N GLU A 89 -0.97 20.14 -19.19
CA GLU A 89 -2.11 21.03 -18.98
C GLU A 89 -1.86 22.44 -19.51
N ALA A 90 -2.92 23.20 -19.67
CA ALA A 90 -2.83 24.61 -20.08
C ALA A 90 -2.04 25.48 -19.09
N SER A 91 -1.93 25.07 -17.84
CA SER A 91 -1.09 25.69 -16.80
C SER A 91 0.41 25.49 -17.05
N GLY A 92 0.78 24.55 -17.93
CA GLY A 92 2.16 24.09 -18.14
C GLY A 92 2.56 22.92 -17.26
N GLU A 93 1.73 22.49 -16.31
CA GLU A 93 1.98 21.32 -15.47
C GLU A 93 1.92 20.05 -16.33
N VAL A 94 2.87 19.15 -16.13
CA VAL A 94 2.92 17.84 -16.80
C VAL A 94 2.39 16.78 -15.84
N LEU A 95 1.35 16.08 -16.29
CA LEU A 95 0.76 14.93 -15.59
C LEU A 95 1.12 13.64 -16.31
N THR A 96 1.14 12.54 -15.57
CA THR A 96 1.39 11.19 -16.09
C THR A 96 0.18 10.29 -15.87
N PRO A 97 -0.89 10.46 -16.68
CA PRO A 97 -2.09 9.64 -16.54
C PRO A 97 -1.82 8.17 -16.81
N GLU A 98 -2.36 7.34 -15.96
CA GLU A 98 -2.44 5.89 -16.14
C GLU A 98 -3.91 5.51 -16.36
N ILE A 99 -4.20 4.84 -17.47
CA ILE A 99 -5.56 4.45 -17.87
C ILE A 99 -5.56 2.96 -18.16
N PHE A 100 -6.34 2.21 -17.39
CA PHE A 100 -6.44 0.76 -17.48
C PHE A 100 -7.86 0.34 -17.85
N ALA A 101 -8.06 0.00 -19.11
CA ALA A 101 -9.29 -0.64 -19.56
C ALA A 101 -9.28 -2.12 -19.12
N ARG A 102 -10.37 -2.56 -18.54
CA ARG A 102 -10.53 -3.91 -17.96
C ARG A 102 -11.49 -4.74 -18.81
N ALA A 103 -11.29 -6.04 -18.82
CA ALA A 103 -12.13 -7.00 -19.54
C ALA A 103 -13.60 -7.04 -19.07
N ASN A 104 -13.92 -6.42 -17.93
CA ASN A 104 -15.30 -6.33 -17.43
C ASN A 104 -16.06 -5.08 -17.93
N GLY A 105 -15.53 -4.38 -18.92
CA GLY A 105 -16.16 -3.19 -19.49
C GLY A 105 -16.01 -1.92 -18.66
N THR A 106 -15.05 -1.88 -17.72
CA THR A 106 -14.74 -0.67 -16.96
C THR A 106 -13.35 -0.15 -17.32
N VAL A 107 -13.16 1.17 -17.17
CA VAL A 107 -11.85 1.82 -17.30
C VAL A 107 -11.50 2.51 -15.99
N TRP A 108 -10.39 2.14 -15.41
CA TRP A 108 -9.82 2.82 -14.26
C TRP A 108 -8.77 3.81 -14.72
N ALA A 109 -8.81 5.04 -14.18
CA ALA A 109 -7.88 6.10 -14.52
C ALA A 109 -7.38 6.82 -13.28
N CYS A 110 -6.09 7.16 -13.23
CA CYS A 110 -5.50 8.04 -12.23
C CYS A 110 -4.43 8.95 -12.84
N ALA A 111 -4.21 10.11 -12.21
CA ALA A 111 -3.14 11.06 -12.55
C ALA A 111 -2.84 12.00 -11.39
N ILE A 112 -3.85 12.32 -10.59
CA ILE A 112 -3.77 13.34 -9.55
C ILE A 112 -3.34 12.70 -8.25
N SER A 113 -2.22 13.18 -7.71
CA SER A 113 -1.67 12.68 -6.45
C SER A 113 -1.24 13.83 -5.56
N SER A 114 -1.24 13.59 -4.24
CA SER A 114 -0.89 14.61 -3.25
C SER A 114 -0.20 14.01 -2.03
N THR A 115 0.47 14.88 -1.28
CA THR A 115 0.92 14.58 0.08
C THR A 115 -0.13 15.12 1.05
N GLY A 116 -0.83 14.24 1.74
CA GLY A 116 -1.85 14.62 2.71
C GLY A 116 -1.69 13.85 4.02
N ALA A 117 -2.39 14.31 5.05
CA ALA A 117 -2.42 13.58 6.32
C ALA A 117 -3.07 12.21 6.12
N LEU A 118 -2.38 11.17 6.57
CA LEU A 118 -2.90 9.81 6.60
C LEU A 118 -3.82 9.67 7.83
N PRO A 119 -5.13 9.45 7.66
CA PRO A 119 -6.00 9.22 8.81
C PRO A 119 -5.65 7.88 9.47
N VAL A 120 -5.75 7.79 10.79
CA VAL A 120 -5.51 6.53 11.52
C VAL A 120 -6.56 5.50 11.13
N ASP A 121 -7.82 5.90 10.99
CA ASP A 121 -8.91 5.06 10.52
C ASP A 121 -8.95 5.07 8.97
N PRO A 122 -8.71 3.94 8.29
CA PRO A 122 -8.79 3.82 6.84
C PRO A 122 -10.14 4.24 6.25
N ALA A 123 -11.23 4.08 6.99
CA ALA A 123 -12.57 4.47 6.54
C ALA A 123 -12.73 6.00 6.38
N ARG A 124 -11.84 6.77 6.98
CA ARG A 124 -11.81 8.25 6.88
C ARG A 124 -10.97 8.78 5.72
N VAL A 125 -10.43 7.90 4.87
CA VAL A 125 -9.74 8.35 3.66
C VAL A 125 -10.73 9.02 2.74
N ALA A 126 -10.49 10.31 2.45
CA ALA A 126 -11.32 11.10 1.56
C ALA A 126 -10.47 11.70 0.43
N PRO A 127 -11.07 11.99 -0.72
CA PRO A 127 -10.41 12.70 -1.80
C PRO A 127 -10.07 14.13 -1.39
N ASP A 128 -9.06 14.70 -2.03
CA ASP A 128 -8.77 16.13 -1.93
C ASP A 128 -9.81 16.92 -2.73
N GLU A 129 -10.09 18.14 -2.29
CA GLU A 129 -11.02 19.05 -2.95
C GLU A 129 -10.58 19.31 -4.41
N GLY A 130 -11.52 19.19 -5.35
CA GLY A 130 -11.28 19.41 -6.77
C GLY A 130 -10.45 18.34 -7.50
N ALA A 131 -9.89 17.35 -6.80
CA ALA A 131 -9.00 16.36 -7.42
C ALA A 131 -9.73 15.45 -8.42
N HIS A 132 -10.94 15.02 -8.08
CA HIS A 132 -11.73 14.18 -8.98
C HIS A 132 -12.24 14.98 -10.20
N GLU A 133 -12.62 16.22 -10.04
CA GLU A 133 -13.08 17.12 -11.10
C GLU A 133 -11.94 17.41 -12.09
N ARG A 134 -10.73 17.64 -11.58
CA ARG A 134 -9.53 17.80 -12.41
C ARG A 134 -9.21 16.52 -13.17
N LEU A 135 -9.25 15.36 -12.52
CA LEU A 135 -9.02 14.06 -13.14
C LEU A 135 -10.08 13.73 -14.19
N GLU A 136 -11.36 14.04 -13.93
CA GLU A 136 -12.44 13.88 -14.88
C GLU A 136 -12.22 14.73 -16.12
N THR A 137 -11.90 16.01 -15.97
CA THR A 137 -11.59 16.93 -17.06
C THR A 137 -10.45 16.38 -17.93
N LEU A 138 -9.37 15.91 -17.29
CA LEU A 138 -8.24 15.29 -17.97
C LEU A 138 -8.64 14.04 -18.77
N CYS A 139 -9.35 13.10 -18.16
CA CYS A 139 -9.77 11.86 -18.81
C CYS A 139 -10.67 12.12 -20.02
N ARG A 140 -11.60 13.06 -19.88
CA ARG A 140 -12.50 13.45 -20.97
C ARG A 140 -11.77 14.15 -22.13
N ALA A 141 -10.70 14.89 -21.85
CA ALA A 141 -9.86 15.50 -22.87
C ALA A 141 -9.00 14.48 -23.62
N ILE A 142 -8.56 13.41 -22.95
CA ILE A 142 -7.71 12.36 -23.54
C ILE A 142 -8.51 11.45 -24.48
N SER A 143 -9.77 11.10 -24.12
CA SER A 143 -10.53 10.08 -24.85
C SER A 143 -12.01 10.44 -25.05
N PRO A 144 -12.50 10.46 -26.30
CA PRO A 144 -13.91 10.61 -26.57
C PRO A 144 -14.78 9.52 -25.93
N ALA A 145 -14.26 8.30 -25.81
CA ALA A 145 -14.95 7.20 -25.13
C ALA A 145 -15.16 7.50 -23.64
N LEU A 146 -14.14 8.03 -22.97
CA LEU A 146 -14.24 8.45 -21.56
C LEU A 146 -15.11 9.71 -21.41
N ALA A 147 -15.13 10.59 -22.43
CA ALA A 147 -15.99 11.76 -22.43
C ALA A 147 -17.49 11.38 -22.44
N ALA A 148 -17.84 10.30 -23.12
CA ALA A 148 -19.22 9.80 -23.22
C ALA A 148 -19.61 8.85 -22.07
N ALA A 149 -18.64 8.22 -21.40
CA ALA A 149 -18.89 7.19 -20.40
C ALA A 149 -19.31 7.77 -19.03
N PRO A 150 -20.28 7.12 -18.33
CA PRO A 150 -20.59 7.47 -16.95
C PRO A 150 -19.46 7.07 -16.02
N ILE A 151 -19.26 7.86 -14.95
CA ILE A 151 -18.36 7.53 -13.85
C ILE A 151 -19.12 6.73 -12.81
N VAL A 152 -18.69 5.49 -12.56
CA VAL A 152 -19.33 4.57 -11.63
C VAL A 152 -18.62 4.50 -10.27
N ALA A 153 -17.38 4.99 -10.17
CA ALA A 153 -16.69 5.14 -8.89
C ALA A 153 -15.70 6.30 -8.89
N ARG A 154 -15.62 6.99 -7.74
CA ARG A 154 -14.64 8.02 -7.41
C ARG A 154 -13.90 7.53 -6.18
N GLN A 155 -12.58 7.39 -6.27
CA GLN A 155 -11.79 6.72 -5.24
C GLN A 155 -10.57 7.55 -4.86
N ALA A 156 -10.19 7.47 -3.59
CA ALA A 156 -8.90 7.97 -3.11
C ALA A 156 -8.27 6.90 -2.22
N CYS A 157 -6.95 6.73 -2.32
CA CYS A 157 -6.20 5.83 -1.47
C CYS A 157 -4.76 6.31 -1.31
N PHE A 158 -4.08 5.78 -0.31
CA PHE A 158 -2.68 6.09 -0.07
C PHE A 158 -1.78 4.94 -0.54
N ARG A 159 -0.73 5.30 -1.27
CA ARG A 159 0.36 4.39 -1.62
C ARG A 159 1.40 4.42 -0.49
N PRO A 160 1.92 3.29 -0.03
CA PRO A 160 2.98 3.25 0.98
C PRO A 160 4.32 3.59 0.36
N MET A 161 5.01 4.59 0.88
CA MET A 161 6.32 5.01 0.39
C MET A 161 7.36 5.05 1.52
N ALA A 162 8.53 4.49 1.29
CA ALA A 162 9.71 4.75 2.09
C ALA A 162 10.51 5.94 1.51
N GLU A 163 11.41 6.52 2.29
CA GLU A 163 12.14 7.75 1.94
C GLU A 163 12.95 7.63 0.65
N ASP A 164 13.54 6.46 0.40
CA ASP A 164 14.34 6.16 -0.79
C ASP A 164 13.53 5.58 -1.96
N GLY A 165 12.21 5.44 -1.81
CA GLY A 165 11.32 4.87 -2.82
C GLY A 165 11.38 3.35 -2.98
N LEU A 166 12.25 2.66 -2.23
CA LEU A 166 12.36 1.19 -2.25
C LEU A 166 11.49 0.56 -1.14
N PRO A 167 10.94 -0.65 -1.35
CA PRO A 167 10.21 -1.37 -0.32
C PRO A 167 11.05 -1.63 0.94
N LEU A 168 10.38 -1.78 2.07
CA LEU A 168 10.95 -2.28 3.31
C LEU A 168 10.58 -3.77 3.43
N MET A 169 11.57 -4.65 3.36
CA MET A 169 11.38 -6.09 3.45
C MET A 169 12.48 -6.73 4.29
N GLY A 170 12.10 -7.51 5.29
CA GLY A 170 13.06 -8.23 6.12
C GLY A 170 12.85 -8.08 7.62
N PRO A 171 13.83 -8.55 8.43
CA PRO A 171 13.74 -8.51 9.88
C PRO A 171 13.84 -7.07 10.40
N VAL A 172 13.10 -6.80 11.47
CA VAL A 172 13.20 -5.51 12.18
C VAL A 172 14.50 -5.45 12.97
N PRO A 173 15.34 -4.42 12.78
CA PRO A 173 16.65 -4.34 13.46
C PRO A 173 16.54 -4.45 14.98
N GLY A 174 17.29 -5.39 15.57
CA GLY A 174 17.35 -5.58 17.02
C GLY A 174 16.10 -6.15 17.68
N VAL A 175 15.12 -6.64 16.91
CA VAL A 175 13.90 -7.24 17.43
C VAL A 175 13.68 -8.61 16.81
N GLU A 176 13.93 -9.65 17.58
CA GLU A 176 13.71 -11.03 17.16
C GLU A 176 12.22 -11.33 16.96
N GLY A 177 11.88 -12.11 15.94
CA GLY A 177 10.48 -12.51 15.63
C GLY A 177 9.63 -11.41 14.98
N ALA A 178 10.19 -10.22 14.72
CA ALA A 178 9.48 -9.15 14.04
C ALA A 178 10.06 -8.88 12.65
N TYR A 179 9.18 -8.75 11.67
CA TYR A 179 9.50 -8.50 10.27
C TYR A 179 8.63 -7.39 9.69
N VAL A 180 9.04 -6.82 8.58
CA VAL A 180 8.25 -5.84 7.81
C VAL A 180 8.22 -6.22 6.33
N ALA A 181 7.07 -5.98 5.69
CA ALA A 181 6.88 -6.06 4.24
C ALA A 181 5.92 -4.93 3.82
N SER A 182 6.47 -3.78 3.44
CA SER A 182 5.69 -2.57 3.14
C SER A 182 6.48 -1.61 2.24
N GLY A 183 5.91 -0.45 1.91
CA GLY A 183 6.62 0.59 1.17
C GLY A 183 6.73 0.37 -0.34
N HIS A 184 5.93 -0.51 -0.93
CA HIS A 184 6.01 -0.89 -2.34
C HIS A 184 5.48 0.16 -3.33
N ASN A 185 5.06 1.33 -2.87
CA ASN A 185 4.51 2.39 -3.71
C ASN A 185 3.37 1.88 -4.62
N VAL A 186 3.42 2.17 -5.91
CA VAL A 186 2.45 1.73 -6.94
C VAL A 186 2.60 0.25 -7.31
N TRP A 187 3.72 -0.38 -6.98
CA TRP A 187 4.09 -1.73 -7.41
C TRP A 187 3.64 -2.84 -6.47
N GLY A 188 2.93 -2.48 -5.38
CA GLY A 188 2.60 -3.43 -4.31
C GLY A 188 1.82 -4.64 -4.78
N MET A 189 0.77 -4.47 -5.58
CA MET A 189 -0.02 -5.60 -6.09
C MET A 189 0.79 -6.50 -7.03
N LEU A 190 1.61 -5.92 -7.91
CA LEU A 190 2.46 -6.66 -8.84
C LEU A 190 3.51 -7.47 -8.08
N ASN A 191 4.14 -6.89 -7.07
CA ASN A 191 5.25 -7.51 -6.35
C ASN A 191 4.80 -8.38 -5.16
N ALA A 192 3.52 -8.36 -4.78
CA ALA A 192 3.03 -9.09 -3.62
C ALA A 192 3.34 -10.59 -3.63
N PRO A 193 3.19 -11.34 -4.76
CA PRO A 193 3.53 -12.75 -4.79
C PRO A 193 5.02 -13.01 -4.50
N ALA A 194 5.92 -12.28 -5.17
CA ALA A 194 7.37 -12.42 -4.96
C ALA A 194 7.79 -11.97 -3.55
N THR A 195 7.17 -10.90 -3.02
CA THR A 195 7.36 -10.45 -1.63
C THR A 195 6.96 -11.53 -0.64
N GLY A 196 5.78 -12.15 -0.86
CA GLY A 196 5.28 -13.22 0.00
C GLY A 196 6.20 -14.44 0.00
N GLU A 197 6.66 -14.88 -1.18
CA GLU A 197 7.62 -15.98 -1.32
C GLU A 197 8.93 -15.68 -0.58
N ALA A 198 9.56 -14.53 -0.87
CA ALA A 198 10.83 -14.14 -0.25
C ALA A 198 10.73 -13.99 1.28
N MET A 199 9.62 -13.43 1.78
CA MET A 199 9.40 -13.30 3.22
C MET A 199 9.15 -14.65 3.89
N ALA A 200 8.45 -15.57 3.23
CA ALA A 200 8.24 -16.93 3.74
C ALA A 200 9.56 -17.70 3.83
N GLU A 201 10.39 -17.70 2.77
CA GLU A 201 11.72 -18.29 2.78
C GLU A 201 12.59 -17.71 3.90
N LEU A 202 12.62 -16.38 4.02
CA LEU A 202 13.40 -15.71 5.07
C LEU A 202 12.97 -16.12 6.48
N ILE A 203 11.67 -16.22 6.75
CA ILE A 203 11.13 -16.53 8.07
C ILE A 203 11.32 -18.00 8.41
N LEU A 204 11.12 -18.90 7.45
CA LEU A 204 11.14 -20.35 7.68
C LEU A 204 12.56 -20.93 7.59
N ASP A 205 13.35 -20.47 6.61
CA ASP A 205 14.64 -21.03 6.29
C ASP A 205 15.80 -20.12 6.72
N GLY A 206 15.52 -18.89 7.15
CA GLY A 206 16.50 -17.90 7.58
C GLY A 206 17.25 -17.20 6.44
N ALA A 207 16.95 -17.54 5.20
CA ALA A 207 17.56 -16.95 3.99
C ALA A 207 16.61 -17.05 2.81
N THR A 208 16.81 -16.20 1.79
CA THR A 208 16.07 -16.25 0.53
C THR A 208 16.89 -16.87 -0.58
N GLY A 209 16.24 -17.68 -1.44
CA GLY A 209 16.91 -18.38 -2.55
C GLY A 209 16.95 -17.58 -3.86
N ARG A 210 15.94 -16.75 -4.12
CA ARG A 210 15.73 -16.10 -5.43
C ARG A 210 15.86 -14.59 -5.41
N VAL A 211 15.60 -13.95 -4.28
CA VAL A 211 15.57 -12.49 -4.15
C VAL A 211 16.58 -12.05 -3.10
N GLU A 212 17.54 -11.21 -3.47
CA GLU A 212 18.39 -10.57 -2.49
C GLU A 212 17.62 -9.49 -1.73
N LEU A 213 17.45 -9.66 -0.42
CA LEU A 213 16.70 -8.71 0.43
C LEU A 213 17.54 -7.60 1.04
N ALA A 214 18.88 -7.67 0.94
CA ALA A 214 19.76 -6.65 1.51
C ALA A 214 19.43 -5.21 1.04
N PRO A 215 19.11 -4.96 -0.25
CA PRO A 215 18.71 -3.62 -0.70
C PRO A 215 17.40 -3.12 -0.08
N PHE A 216 16.55 -4.01 0.42
CA PHE A 216 15.24 -3.71 1.00
C PHE A 216 15.23 -3.75 2.53
N ALA A 217 16.37 -4.08 3.15
CA ALA A 217 16.46 -4.22 4.60
C ALA A 217 16.02 -2.92 5.31
N PRO A 218 15.13 -2.99 6.32
CA PRO A 218 14.61 -1.79 7.01
C PRO A 218 15.73 -1.01 7.73
N GLY A 219 16.80 -1.67 8.13
CA GLY A 219 17.95 -1.03 8.78
C GLY A 219 18.79 -0.11 7.87
N ARG A 220 18.52 -0.05 6.56
CA ARG A 220 19.18 0.89 5.62
C ARG A 220 18.76 2.33 5.79
N LEU A 221 17.55 2.56 6.33
CA LEU A 221 17.00 3.87 6.59
C LEU A 221 17.00 4.21 8.09
N GLN A 222 16.99 5.50 8.38
CA GLN A 222 16.93 5.97 9.75
C GLN A 222 15.59 5.59 10.40
N ARG A 223 15.68 5.10 11.65
CA ARG A 223 14.50 4.85 12.49
C ARG A 223 13.67 6.12 12.64
N PHE A 224 12.36 5.99 12.48
CA PHE A 224 11.41 7.07 12.74
C PHE A 224 11.21 7.26 14.26
N ASP A 225 11.17 8.53 14.69
CA ASP A 225 10.82 8.87 16.07
C ASP A 225 9.29 8.86 16.26
N PRO A 226 8.73 7.90 17.02
CA PRO A 226 7.29 7.80 17.20
C PRO A 226 6.66 9.00 17.93
N ALA A 227 7.44 9.81 18.65
CA ALA A 227 6.97 11.06 19.25
C ALA A 227 6.53 12.10 18.19
N ARG A 228 6.95 11.93 16.94
CA ARG A 228 6.54 12.76 15.81
C ARG A 228 5.21 12.33 15.18
N LEU A 229 4.65 11.17 15.55
CA LEU A 229 3.30 10.78 15.17
C LEU A 229 2.33 11.77 15.84
N ARG A 230 1.72 12.63 15.01
CA ARG A 230 0.65 13.48 15.51
C ARG A 230 -0.55 12.61 15.83
N SER A 231 -1.15 12.82 17.00
CA SER A 231 -2.49 12.33 17.29
C SER A 231 -3.45 12.97 16.28
N ALA A 232 -4.05 12.15 15.42
CA ALA A 232 -5.09 12.59 14.49
C ALA A 232 -6.42 12.75 15.23
#